data_f0560007e879c063df472c6a70814fed
#
_entry.id   f0560007e879c063df472c6a70814fed
#
_cell.length_a   1.000
_cell.length_b   1.000
_cell.length_c   1.000
_cell.angle_alpha   90.00
_cell.angle_beta   90.00
_cell.angle_gamma   90.00
#
_symmetry.space_group_name_H-M   'P 1'
#
loop_
_entity.id
_entity.type
_entity.pdbx_description
1 polymer ?
#
loop_
_entity_poly.entity_id
_entity_poly.type
_entity_poly.pdbx_seq_one_letter_code
_entity_poly.pdbx_strand_id
1 'polypeptide(L)'
;TRSRWGKFRPWILFGAIPFGLVCVLAYSSPDLSHNGKLIYAAVTYTLLTLLYTVVNIPYCALGGVITDNPTQRISLQSWRFVLATAGGMLSTVLMMPLVNFIGGEDKALGFQGGIAVLSVIAFLMLAFCFFTTKERVEAPPSSTSMREDLRDIWRNDQWRVVGVLTILNILAVCVRGGAMMYYTTWIMGSAALFTAFLTTYCVGNLIGSALAKPLTDWKCKVSVFWWTNALLAVLSVAMFFVPMDAEITMFVFIFVIGVLHQLVTPIQWVMMSDTVDY
;
A
#
# COMPACT_ATOMS: atom_id res chain seq x y z
N THR A 1 -13.25 16.77 13.94
CA THR A 1 -13.72 16.43 15.28
C THR A 1 -12.70 16.90 16.31
N ARG A 2 -13.09 17.77 17.22
CA ARG A 2 -12.25 18.18 18.35
C ARG A 2 -12.36 17.12 19.44
N SER A 3 -11.59 16.05 19.33
CA SER A 3 -11.46 15.05 20.39
C SER A 3 -10.19 15.29 21.19
N ARG A 4 -10.21 15.04 22.49
CA ARG A 4 -9.01 15.06 23.35
C ARG A 4 -7.93 14.01 22.93
N TRP A 5 -8.27 13.14 22.01
CA TRP A 5 -7.36 12.11 21.44
C TRP A 5 -6.76 12.51 20.08
N GLY A 6 -7.04 13.73 19.58
CA GLY A 6 -6.60 14.24 18.29
C GLY A 6 -7.69 14.24 17.23
N LYS A 7 -7.32 14.62 15.99
CA LYS A 7 -8.22 14.74 14.85
C LYS A 7 -8.34 13.43 14.08
N PHE A 8 -7.22 12.71 13.89
CA PHE A 8 -7.10 11.53 13.03
C PHE A 8 -7.10 10.20 13.80
N ARG A 9 -6.45 10.15 14.97
CA ARG A 9 -6.30 8.94 15.78
C ARG A 9 -7.62 8.23 16.13
N PRO A 10 -8.70 8.91 16.56
CA PRO A 10 -9.96 8.25 16.87
C PRO A 10 -10.56 7.48 15.70
N TRP A 11 -10.43 8.00 14.47
CA TRP A 11 -10.95 7.35 13.27
C TRP A 11 -10.24 6.03 12.98
N ILE A 12 -8.94 5.95 13.28
CA ILE A 12 -8.15 4.71 13.12
C ILE A 12 -8.67 3.65 14.09
N LEU A 13 -8.86 3.98 15.36
CA LEU A 13 -9.29 3.01 16.38
C LEU A 13 -10.74 2.55 16.16
N PHE A 14 -11.66 3.51 16.04
CA PHE A 14 -13.09 3.18 15.89
C PHE A 14 -13.43 2.61 14.51
N GLY A 15 -12.71 3.00 13.47
CA GLY A 15 -12.87 2.43 12.13
C GLY A 15 -12.31 1.00 12.00
N ALA A 16 -11.30 0.64 12.81
CA ALA A 16 -10.69 -0.68 12.78
C ALA A 16 -11.67 -1.81 13.16
N ILE A 17 -12.61 -1.54 14.09
CA ILE A 17 -13.60 -2.53 14.54
C ILE A 17 -14.54 -2.95 13.40
N PRO A 18 -15.32 -2.02 12.78
CA PRO A 18 -16.21 -2.38 11.69
C PRO A 18 -15.44 -2.90 10.46
N PHE A 19 -14.23 -2.40 10.22
CA PHE A 19 -13.37 -2.90 9.13
C PHE A 19 -13.03 -4.38 9.33
N GLY A 20 -12.57 -4.78 10.53
CA GLY A 20 -12.27 -6.18 10.85
C GLY A 20 -13.51 -7.09 10.75
N LEU A 21 -14.66 -6.64 11.24
CA LEU A 21 -15.91 -7.38 11.14
C LEU A 21 -16.33 -7.62 9.68
N VAL A 22 -16.26 -6.58 8.84
CA VAL A 22 -16.63 -6.71 7.42
C VAL A 22 -15.60 -7.54 6.66
N CYS A 23 -14.30 -7.52 7.03
CA CYS A 23 -13.32 -8.46 6.49
C CYS A 23 -13.76 -9.90 6.69
N VAL A 24 -14.17 -10.29 7.89
CA VAL A 24 -14.64 -11.65 8.19
C VAL A 24 -15.92 -11.98 7.44
N LEU A 25 -16.88 -11.04 7.36
CA LEU A 25 -18.11 -11.22 6.62
C LEU A 25 -17.86 -11.40 5.12
N ALA A 26 -16.92 -10.65 4.52
CA ALA A 26 -16.60 -10.76 3.10
C ALA A 26 -16.06 -12.15 2.70
N TYR A 27 -15.44 -12.87 3.65
CA TYR A 27 -14.93 -14.22 3.46
C TYR A 27 -15.88 -15.30 4.01
N SER A 28 -17.06 -14.95 4.49
CA SER A 28 -18.08 -15.93 4.82
C SER A 28 -18.86 -16.34 3.56
N SER A 29 -19.23 -17.61 3.49
CA SER A 29 -19.98 -18.19 2.35
C SER A 29 -21.37 -18.61 2.81
N PRO A 30 -22.33 -17.68 2.97
CA PRO A 30 -23.68 -18.03 3.37
C PRO A 30 -24.38 -18.85 2.29
N ASP A 31 -25.27 -19.76 2.71
CA ASP A 31 -26.09 -20.57 1.81
C ASP A 31 -27.21 -19.73 1.20
N LEU A 32 -26.88 -19.03 0.12
CA LEU A 32 -27.79 -18.20 -0.65
C LEU A 32 -27.92 -18.72 -2.08
N SER A 33 -29.01 -18.32 -2.76
CA SER A 33 -29.15 -18.55 -4.20
C SER A 33 -27.96 -17.90 -4.96
N HIS A 34 -27.73 -18.32 -6.21
CA HIS A 34 -26.63 -17.79 -7.03
C HIS A 34 -26.64 -16.25 -7.11
N ASN A 35 -27.79 -15.65 -7.36
CA ASN A 35 -27.97 -14.19 -7.39
C ASN A 35 -27.78 -13.57 -5.99
N GLY A 36 -28.20 -14.25 -4.93
CA GLY A 36 -28.00 -13.83 -3.55
C GLY A 36 -26.51 -13.77 -3.19
N LYS A 37 -25.72 -14.76 -3.58
CA LYS A 37 -24.26 -14.78 -3.39
C LYS A 37 -23.56 -13.63 -4.13
N LEU A 38 -24.01 -13.32 -5.36
CA LEU A 38 -23.47 -12.20 -6.12
C LEU A 38 -23.74 -10.85 -5.45
N ILE A 39 -24.98 -10.63 -5.00
CA ILE A 39 -25.35 -9.40 -4.28
C ILE A 39 -24.59 -9.31 -2.96
N TYR A 40 -24.50 -10.40 -2.22
CA TYR A 40 -23.74 -10.45 -0.97
C TYR A 40 -22.27 -10.06 -1.17
N ALA A 41 -21.60 -10.64 -2.18
CA ALA A 41 -20.21 -10.32 -2.52
C ALA A 41 -20.06 -8.85 -2.93
N ALA A 42 -20.96 -8.31 -3.74
CA ALA A 42 -20.93 -6.91 -4.16
C ALA A 42 -21.09 -5.96 -2.97
N VAL A 43 -22.05 -6.22 -2.07
CA VAL A 43 -22.32 -5.40 -0.89
C VAL A 43 -21.17 -5.46 0.10
N THR A 44 -20.69 -6.65 0.45
CA THR A 44 -19.58 -6.81 1.40
C THR A 44 -18.28 -6.23 0.87
N TYR A 45 -17.97 -6.39 -0.42
CA TYR A 45 -16.78 -5.79 -1.05
C TYR A 45 -16.86 -4.25 -1.07
N THR A 46 -18.02 -3.70 -1.42
CA THR A 46 -18.23 -2.24 -1.41
C THR A 46 -18.07 -1.68 0.00
N LEU A 47 -18.70 -2.32 0.99
CA LEU A 47 -18.61 -1.91 2.38
C LEU A 47 -17.18 -2.02 2.92
N LEU A 48 -16.46 -3.09 2.55
CA LEU A 48 -15.05 -3.28 2.88
C LEU A 48 -14.18 -2.13 2.33
N THR A 49 -14.39 -1.75 1.07
CA THR A 49 -13.66 -0.66 0.42
C THR A 49 -13.95 0.70 1.09
N LEU A 50 -15.21 0.96 1.45
CA LEU A 50 -15.59 2.18 2.17
C LEU A 50 -14.94 2.24 3.56
N LEU A 51 -15.01 1.16 4.34
CA LEU A 51 -14.41 1.11 5.68
C LEU A 51 -12.88 1.16 5.62
N TYR A 52 -12.26 0.52 4.62
CA TYR A 52 -10.83 0.68 4.35
C TYR A 52 -10.48 2.16 4.15
N THR A 53 -11.26 2.87 3.34
CA THR A 53 -11.05 4.30 3.08
C THR A 53 -11.18 5.14 4.35
N VAL A 54 -12.18 4.86 5.19
CA VAL A 54 -12.41 5.54 6.48
C VAL A 54 -11.22 5.38 7.44
N VAL A 55 -10.54 4.23 7.43
CA VAL A 55 -9.35 3.98 8.26
C VAL A 55 -8.08 4.51 7.59
N ASN A 56 -7.93 4.30 6.28
CA ASN A 56 -6.70 4.58 5.56
C ASN A 56 -6.44 6.08 5.37
N ILE A 57 -7.48 6.88 5.10
CA ILE A 57 -7.30 8.35 4.92
C ILE A 57 -6.75 9.00 6.20
N PRO A 58 -7.35 8.81 7.39
CA PRO A 58 -6.79 9.34 8.63
C PRO A 58 -5.40 8.79 8.96
N TYR A 59 -5.15 7.53 8.65
CA TYR A 59 -3.84 6.91 8.84
C TYR A 59 -2.75 7.55 7.97
N CYS A 60 -3.06 7.83 6.71
CA CYS A 60 -2.13 8.54 5.80
C CYS A 60 -1.90 9.98 6.25
N ALA A 61 -2.96 10.69 6.63
CA ALA A 61 -2.90 12.07 7.11
C ALA A 61 -2.12 12.19 8.44
N LEU A 62 -2.20 11.18 9.31
CA LEU A 62 -1.46 11.13 10.57
C LEU A 62 0.05 11.23 10.34
N GLY A 63 0.58 10.64 9.26
CA GLY A 63 2.00 10.73 8.90
C GLY A 63 2.51 12.17 8.68
N GLY A 64 1.65 13.08 8.25
CA GLY A 64 1.98 14.50 8.05
C GLY A 64 1.96 15.35 9.34
N VAL A 65 1.22 14.91 10.38
CA VAL A 65 1.05 15.66 11.63
C VAL A 65 1.84 15.11 12.84
N ILE A 66 2.58 14.02 12.64
CA ILE A 66 3.48 13.46 13.68
C ILE A 66 4.73 14.32 13.85
N THR A 67 5.28 14.88 12.77
CA THR A 67 6.47 15.72 12.78
C THR A 67 6.43 16.75 11.65
N ASP A 68 6.97 17.92 11.91
CA ASP A 68 7.20 19.01 10.94
C ASP A 68 8.55 18.89 10.22
N ASN A 69 9.47 18.06 10.73
CA ASN A 69 10.80 17.89 10.16
C ASN A 69 10.77 17.00 8.90
N PRO A 70 11.16 17.52 7.70
CA PRO A 70 11.13 16.79 6.44
C PRO A 70 11.95 15.49 6.45
N THR A 71 13.12 15.49 7.10
CA THR A 71 13.98 14.31 7.18
C THR A 71 13.36 13.20 8.03
N GLN A 72 12.68 13.57 9.12
CA GLN A 72 11.94 12.61 9.95
C GLN A 72 10.71 12.08 9.21
N ARG A 73 10.03 12.89 8.40
CA ARG A 73 8.91 12.46 7.54
C ARG A 73 9.36 11.37 6.56
N ILE A 74 10.54 11.52 5.92
CA ILE A 74 11.09 10.48 5.02
C ILE A 74 11.36 9.20 5.79
N SER A 75 12.01 9.27 6.94
CA SER A 75 12.29 8.11 7.78
C SER A 75 11.00 7.38 8.20
N LEU A 76 9.99 8.13 8.65
CA LEU A 76 8.69 7.59 9.03
C LEU A 76 8.01 6.87 7.87
N GLN A 77 7.99 7.47 6.68
CA GLN A 77 7.39 6.87 5.49
C GLN A 77 8.18 5.63 5.02
N SER A 78 9.51 5.67 5.06
CA SER A 78 10.34 4.50 4.71
C SER A 78 10.04 3.31 5.61
N TRP A 79 10.04 3.50 6.92
CA TRP A 79 9.69 2.44 7.87
C TRP A 79 8.24 1.95 7.72
N ARG A 80 7.31 2.87 7.47
CA ARG A 80 5.91 2.53 7.20
C ARG A 80 5.81 1.58 6.00
N PHE A 81 6.48 1.86 4.89
CA PHE A 81 6.42 1.02 3.69
C PHE A 81 7.19 -0.29 3.84
N VAL A 82 8.33 -0.31 4.55
CA VAL A 82 9.01 -1.56 4.92
C VAL A 82 8.07 -2.49 5.69
N LEU A 83 7.46 -1.97 6.75
CA LEU A 83 6.55 -2.76 7.60
C LEU A 83 5.25 -3.15 6.86
N ALA A 84 4.71 -2.27 6.01
CA ALA A 84 3.53 -2.59 5.20
C ALA A 84 3.81 -3.71 4.19
N THR A 85 4.97 -3.66 3.50
CA THR A 85 5.38 -4.72 2.57
C THR A 85 5.66 -6.03 3.31
N ALA A 86 6.37 -5.97 4.44
CA ALA A 86 6.62 -7.13 5.27
C ALA A 86 5.33 -7.76 5.80
N GLY A 87 4.38 -6.93 6.26
CA GLY A 87 3.05 -7.37 6.70
C GLY A 87 2.25 -8.02 5.58
N GLY A 88 2.27 -7.46 4.38
CA GLY A 88 1.63 -8.04 3.19
C GLY A 88 2.22 -9.41 2.82
N MET A 89 3.55 -9.53 2.81
CA MET A 89 4.24 -10.83 2.59
C MET A 89 3.88 -11.84 3.68
N LEU A 90 3.94 -11.43 4.93
CA LEU A 90 3.62 -12.30 6.07
C LEU A 90 2.17 -12.80 5.98
N SER A 91 1.23 -11.92 5.68
CA SER A 91 -0.20 -12.28 5.50
C SER A 91 -0.38 -13.29 4.37
N THR A 92 0.31 -13.10 3.24
CA THR A 92 0.25 -14.01 2.09
C THR A 92 0.82 -15.39 2.44
N VAL A 93 1.97 -15.43 3.11
CA VAL A 93 2.65 -16.68 3.50
C VAL A 93 1.86 -17.43 4.57
N LEU A 94 1.30 -16.71 5.55
CA LEU A 94 0.55 -17.32 6.67
C LEU A 94 -0.85 -17.77 6.26
N MET A 95 -1.43 -17.23 5.18
CA MET A 95 -2.82 -17.50 4.83
C MET A 95 -3.09 -18.99 4.60
N MET A 96 -2.31 -19.66 3.76
CA MET A 96 -2.52 -21.09 3.46
C MET A 96 -2.28 -22.02 4.65
N PRO A 97 -1.21 -21.86 5.46
CA PRO A 97 -1.07 -22.59 6.72
C PRO A 97 -2.26 -22.41 7.68
N LEU A 98 -2.76 -21.18 7.84
CA LEU A 98 -3.93 -20.91 8.68
C LEU A 98 -5.20 -21.58 8.14
N VAL A 99 -5.43 -21.51 6.83
CA VAL A 99 -6.56 -22.18 6.16
C VAL A 99 -6.54 -23.68 6.41
N ASN A 100 -5.40 -24.34 6.25
CA ASN A 100 -5.26 -25.76 6.47
C ASN A 100 -5.39 -26.14 7.95
N PHE A 101 -4.88 -25.31 8.85
CA PHE A 101 -4.94 -25.57 10.30
C PHE A 101 -6.36 -25.39 10.86
N ILE A 102 -7.10 -24.37 10.43
CA ILE A 102 -8.43 -24.04 10.97
C ILE A 102 -9.53 -24.81 10.24
N GLY A 103 -9.45 -24.90 8.90
CA GLY A 103 -10.51 -25.46 8.06
C GLY A 103 -10.39 -26.96 7.81
N GLY A 104 -9.17 -27.54 7.91
CA GLY A 104 -8.94 -28.93 7.54
C GLY A 104 -9.41 -29.21 6.12
N GLU A 105 -10.48 -30.00 5.99
CA GLU A 105 -11.10 -30.32 4.70
C GLU A 105 -12.02 -29.22 4.16
N ASP A 106 -12.62 -28.41 5.06
CA ASP A 106 -13.48 -27.27 4.69
C ASP A 106 -12.65 -26.00 4.46
N LYS A 107 -12.28 -25.76 3.21
CA LYS A 107 -11.51 -24.57 2.82
C LYS A 107 -12.27 -23.26 3.06
N ALA A 108 -13.62 -23.24 2.95
CA ALA A 108 -14.38 -22.03 3.16
C ALA A 108 -14.31 -21.58 4.63
N LEU A 109 -14.50 -22.51 5.56
CA LEU A 109 -14.29 -22.27 6.98
C LEU A 109 -12.84 -21.88 7.28
N GLY A 110 -11.87 -22.52 6.63
CA GLY A 110 -10.46 -22.21 6.76
C GLY A 110 -10.12 -20.77 6.35
N PHE A 111 -10.61 -20.29 5.22
CA PHE A 111 -10.41 -18.91 4.76
C PHE A 111 -11.08 -17.90 5.70
N GLN A 112 -12.31 -18.15 6.13
CA GLN A 112 -13.01 -17.29 7.08
C GLN A 112 -12.25 -17.20 8.42
N GLY A 113 -11.83 -18.33 8.96
CA GLY A 113 -11.05 -18.37 10.21
C GLY A 113 -9.68 -17.71 10.08
N GLY A 114 -8.97 -17.95 8.96
CA GLY A 114 -7.68 -17.32 8.67
C GLY A 114 -7.79 -15.79 8.61
N ILE A 115 -8.79 -15.27 7.91
CA ILE A 115 -9.07 -13.82 7.87
C ILE A 115 -9.48 -13.28 9.23
N ALA A 116 -10.24 -14.03 10.04
CA ALA A 116 -10.59 -13.61 11.39
C ALA A 116 -9.33 -13.41 12.26
N VAL A 117 -8.38 -14.35 12.21
CA VAL A 117 -7.09 -14.23 12.94
C VAL A 117 -6.30 -13.03 12.43
N LEU A 118 -6.17 -12.85 11.12
CA LEU A 118 -5.46 -11.71 10.55
C LEU A 118 -6.16 -10.37 10.87
N SER A 119 -7.50 -10.34 10.92
CA SER A 119 -8.27 -9.15 11.31
C SER A 119 -8.04 -8.76 12.77
N VAL A 120 -7.92 -9.73 13.67
CA VAL A 120 -7.55 -9.48 15.08
C VAL A 120 -6.14 -8.92 15.18
N ILE A 121 -5.18 -9.48 14.46
CA ILE A 121 -3.81 -8.96 14.42
C ILE A 121 -3.79 -7.53 13.88
N ALA A 122 -4.51 -7.26 12.78
CA ALA A 122 -4.62 -5.92 12.20
C ALA A 122 -5.24 -4.91 13.18
N PHE A 123 -6.30 -5.31 13.89
CA PHE A 123 -6.91 -4.49 14.93
C PHE A 123 -5.91 -4.16 16.04
N LEU A 124 -5.17 -5.14 16.54
CA LEU A 124 -4.14 -4.94 17.58
C LEU A 124 -3.03 -4.01 17.10
N MET A 125 -2.59 -4.12 15.85
CA MET A 125 -1.60 -3.22 15.25
C MET A 125 -2.13 -1.78 15.11
N LEU A 126 -3.38 -1.59 14.70
CA LEU A 126 -4.02 -0.28 14.61
C LEU A 126 -4.25 0.33 16.01
N ALA A 127 -4.64 -0.47 16.99
CA ALA A 127 -4.73 -0.05 18.39
C ALA A 127 -3.36 0.34 18.95
N PHE A 128 -2.31 -0.44 18.67
CA PHE A 128 -0.94 -0.10 19.04
C PHE A 128 -0.52 1.24 18.40
N CYS A 129 -0.80 1.45 17.12
CA CYS A 129 -0.57 2.71 16.44
C CYS A 129 -1.30 3.86 17.15
N PHE A 130 -2.55 3.68 17.53
CA PHE A 130 -3.32 4.69 18.28
C PHE A 130 -2.67 5.06 19.62
N PHE A 131 -2.20 4.09 20.40
CA PHE A 131 -1.63 4.33 21.72
C PHE A 131 -0.22 4.93 21.67
N THR A 132 0.58 4.58 20.66
CA THR A 132 1.99 4.98 20.56
C THR A 132 2.21 6.28 19.81
N THR A 133 1.31 6.66 18.88
CA THR A 133 1.45 7.89 18.09
C THR A 133 0.79 9.08 18.80
N LYS A 134 1.34 10.29 18.57
CA LYS A 134 0.76 11.56 19.01
C LYS A 134 0.77 12.56 17.87
N GLU A 135 -0.33 13.28 17.70
CA GLU A 135 -0.43 14.42 16.80
C GLU A 135 0.32 15.59 17.44
N ARG A 136 1.42 16.03 16.85
CA ARG A 136 2.29 17.08 17.39
C ARG A 136 2.15 18.40 16.63
N VAL A 137 1.78 18.30 15.35
CA VAL A 137 1.58 19.46 14.47
C VAL A 137 0.07 19.72 14.42
N GLU A 138 -0.35 20.87 14.92
CA GLU A 138 -1.74 21.30 14.80
C GLU A 138 -1.99 21.78 13.37
N ALA A 139 -2.91 21.14 12.67
CA ALA A 139 -3.38 21.65 11.40
C ALA A 139 -4.12 22.98 11.66
N PRO A 140 -3.82 24.05 10.92
CA PRO A 140 -4.52 25.30 11.07
C PRO A 140 -6.04 25.09 10.93
N PRO A 141 -6.87 25.80 11.72
CA PRO A 141 -8.31 25.67 11.62
C PRO A 141 -8.74 26.08 10.20
N SER A 142 -9.34 25.15 9.45
CA SER A 142 -9.90 25.48 8.14
C SER A 142 -11.12 26.38 8.36
N SER A 143 -10.97 27.65 8.04
CA SER A 143 -12.07 28.63 7.96
C SER A 143 -12.68 28.66 6.55
N THR A 144 -12.14 27.87 5.62
CA THR A 144 -12.47 27.85 4.21
C THR A 144 -13.55 26.82 3.89
N SER A 145 -14.34 27.09 2.87
CA SER A 145 -15.32 26.16 2.32
C SER A 145 -14.61 25.05 1.54
N MET A 146 -15.16 23.83 1.51
CA MET A 146 -14.63 22.69 0.73
C MET A 146 -14.41 23.07 -0.76
N ARG A 147 -15.21 23.99 -1.30
CA ARG A 147 -15.07 24.48 -2.68
C ARG A 147 -13.85 25.39 -2.83
N GLU A 148 -13.53 26.19 -1.82
CA GLU A 148 -12.33 27.02 -1.78
C GLU A 148 -11.10 26.17 -1.62
N ASP A 149 -11.11 25.18 -0.73
CA ASP A 149 -10.01 24.22 -0.54
C ASP A 149 -9.69 23.47 -1.85
N LEU A 150 -10.71 22.99 -2.57
CA LEU A 150 -10.52 22.35 -3.88
C LEU A 150 -9.96 23.31 -4.93
N ARG A 151 -10.40 24.58 -4.92
CA ARG A 151 -9.89 25.60 -5.84
C ARG A 151 -8.43 25.91 -5.56
N ASP A 152 -8.05 25.99 -4.29
CA ASP A 152 -6.69 26.29 -3.87
C ASP A 152 -5.74 25.15 -4.20
N ILE A 153 -6.17 23.89 -4.00
CA ILE A 153 -5.45 22.69 -4.46
C ILE A 153 -5.20 22.75 -5.98
N TRP A 154 -6.22 23.08 -6.79
CA TRP A 154 -6.06 23.19 -8.23
C TRP A 154 -5.20 24.38 -8.67
N ARG A 155 -5.07 25.42 -7.86
CA ARG A 155 -4.20 26.58 -8.12
C ARG A 155 -2.73 26.30 -7.77
N ASN A 156 -2.48 25.34 -6.87
CA ASN A 156 -1.14 24.95 -6.49
C ASN A 156 -0.48 24.14 -7.63
N ASP A 157 0.46 24.78 -8.34
CA ASP A 157 1.16 24.16 -9.47
C ASP A 157 1.98 22.93 -9.08
N GLN A 158 2.61 22.99 -7.91
CA GLN A 158 3.41 21.88 -7.40
C GLN A 158 2.53 20.67 -7.07
N TRP A 159 1.37 20.89 -6.46
CA TRP A 159 0.41 19.84 -6.18
C TRP A 159 -0.09 19.16 -7.46
N ARG A 160 -0.39 19.94 -8.50
CA ARG A 160 -0.84 19.38 -9.81
C ARG A 160 0.22 18.46 -10.42
N VAL A 161 1.49 18.90 -10.42
CA VAL A 161 2.60 18.09 -10.94
C VAL A 161 2.77 16.78 -10.14
N VAL A 162 2.83 16.87 -8.82
CA VAL A 162 2.97 15.68 -7.94
C VAL A 162 1.73 14.79 -8.05
N GLY A 163 0.53 15.36 -8.18
CA GLY A 163 -0.71 14.62 -8.38
C GLY A 163 -0.70 13.79 -9.68
N VAL A 164 -0.30 14.39 -10.80
CA VAL A 164 -0.16 13.68 -12.10
C VAL A 164 0.90 12.58 -11.99
N LEU A 165 2.06 12.87 -11.40
CA LEU A 165 3.11 11.87 -11.19
C LEU A 165 2.61 10.71 -10.32
N THR A 166 1.79 10.98 -9.30
CA THR A 166 1.18 9.95 -8.45
C THR A 166 0.23 9.05 -9.25
N ILE A 167 -0.63 9.63 -10.08
CA ILE A 167 -1.55 8.87 -10.94
C ILE A 167 -0.77 7.97 -11.89
N LEU A 168 0.25 8.52 -12.58
CA LEU A 168 1.08 7.74 -13.51
C LEU A 168 1.84 6.62 -12.82
N ASN A 169 2.36 6.86 -11.62
CA ASN A 169 3.07 5.85 -10.84
C ASN A 169 2.13 4.71 -10.40
N ILE A 170 0.96 5.04 -9.85
CA ILE A 170 -0.04 4.04 -9.45
C ILE A 170 -0.51 3.24 -10.68
N LEU A 171 -0.76 3.89 -11.81
CA LEU A 171 -1.12 3.22 -13.07
C LEU A 171 -0.04 2.22 -13.49
N ALA A 172 1.23 2.62 -13.46
CA ALA A 172 2.36 1.74 -13.80
C ALA A 172 2.45 0.53 -12.85
N VAL A 173 2.16 0.72 -11.57
CA VAL A 173 2.11 -0.36 -10.57
C VAL A 173 0.97 -1.34 -10.85
N CYS A 174 -0.23 -0.83 -11.13
CA CYS A 174 -1.40 -1.64 -11.44
C CYS A 174 -1.18 -2.47 -12.73
N VAL A 175 -0.68 -1.83 -13.78
CA VAL A 175 -0.36 -2.52 -15.05
C VAL A 175 0.70 -3.58 -14.84
N ARG A 176 1.79 -3.28 -14.12
CA ARG A 176 2.85 -4.24 -13.82
C ARG A 176 2.33 -5.41 -13.00
N GLY A 177 1.57 -5.15 -11.92
CA GLY A 177 0.99 -6.20 -11.09
C GLY A 177 0.07 -7.13 -11.88
N GLY A 178 -0.79 -6.58 -12.72
CA GLY A 178 -1.65 -7.36 -13.61
C GLY A 178 -0.87 -8.14 -14.67
N ALA A 179 0.19 -7.56 -15.21
CA ALA A 179 1.00 -8.19 -16.25
C ALA A 179 1.89 -9.35 -15.74
N MET A 180 2.26 -9.37 -14.45
CA MET A 180 3.19 -10.38 -13.91
C MET A 180 2.73 -11.81 -14.13
N MET A 181 1.44 -12.09 -13.91
CA MET A 181 0.88 -13.43 -14.13
C MET A 181 0.95 -13.86 -15.61
N TYR A 182 0.63 -12.92 -16.51
CA TYR A 182 0.74 -13.17 -17.95
C TYR A 182 2.18 -13.36 -18.39
N TYR A 183 3.10 -12.57 -17.85
CA TYR A 183 4.53 -12.65 -18.15
C TYR A 183 5.11 -14.02 -17.78
N THR A 184 4.84 -14.50 -16.56
CA THR A 184 5.32 -15.82 -16.12
C THR A 184 4.67 -16.95 -16.90
N THR A 185 3.39 -16.86 -17.24
CA THR A 185 2.66 -17.93 -17.94
C THR A 185 3.05 -18.02 -19.41
N TRP A 186 3.12 -16.88 -20.11
CA TRP A 186 3.26 -16.85 -21.58
C TRP A 186 4.68 -16.59 -22.07
N ILE A 187 5.50 -15.85 -21.32
CA ILE A 187 6.88 -15.53 -21.71
C ILE A 187 7.85 -16.50 -21.04
N MET A 188 7.72 -16.73 -19.73
CA MET A 188 8.56 -17.71 -19.03
C MET A 188 8.06 -19.16 -19.18
N GLY A 189 6.89 -19.37 -19.79
CA GLY A 189 6.34 -20.69 -20.07
C GLY A 189 5.85 -21.49 -18.85
N SER A 190 5.82 -20.90 -17.65
CA SER A 190 5.42 -21.61 -16.42
C SER A 190 4.66 -20.72 -15.43
N ALA A 191 3.38 -21.00 -15.27
CA ALA A 191 2.56 -20.36 -14.22
C ALA A 191 3.06 -20.67 -12.78
N ALA A 192 3.78 -21.79 -12.60
CA ALA A 192 4.33 -22.16 -11.29
C ALA A 192 5.43 -21.19 -10.82
N LEU A 193 6.12 -20.51 -11.73
CA LEU A 193 7.13 -19.50 -11.42
C LEU A 193 6.53 -18.18 -10.89
N PHE A 194 5.23 -17.97 -11.04
CA PHE A 194 4.58 -16.72 -10.62
C PHE A 194 4.83 -16.39 -9.15
N THR A 195 4.68 -17.36 -8.26
CA THR A 195 4.89 -17.13 -6.81
C THR A 195 6.32 -16.73 -6.50
N ALA A 196 7.30 -17.40 -7.10
CA ALA A 196 8.72 -17.08 -6.93
C ALA A 196 9.05 -15.70 -7.51
N PHE A 197 8.51 -15.38 -8.69
CA PHE A 197 8.69 -14.11 -9.36
C PHE A 197 8.10 -12.94 -8.56
N LEU A 198 6.87 -13.09 -8.06
CA LEU A 198 6.22 -12.12 -7.18
C LEU A 198 6.97 -11.95 -5.85
N THR A 199 7.42 -13.05 -5.25
CA THR A 199 8.21 -13.01 -4.01
C THR A 199 9.52 -12.24 -4.22
N THR A 200 10.22 -12.49 -5.32
CA THR A 200 11.45 -11.77 -5.68
C THR A 200 11.20 -10.28 -5.82
N TYR A 201 10.11 -9.88 -6.49
CA TYR A 201 9.68 -8.48 -6.56
C TYR A 201 9.40 -7.88 -5.17
N CYS A 202 8.70 -8.60 -4.30
CA CYS A 202 8.40 -8.14 -2.94
C CYS A 202 9.65 -8.00 -2.07
N VAL A 203 10.63 -8.91 -2.20
CA VAL A 203 11.94 -8.76 -1.52
C VAL A 203 12.67 -7.52 -2.01
N GLY A 204 12.66 -7.28 -3.33
CA GLY A 204 13.16 -6.01 -3.90
C GLY A 204 12.47 -4.79 -3.29
N ASN A 205 11.15 -4.82 -3.15
CA ASN A 205 10.36 -3.74 -2.54
C ASN A 205 10.80 -3.45 -1.09
N LEU A 206 11.04 -4.48 -0.27
CA LEU A 206 11.53 -4.30 1.10
C LEU A 206 12.86 -3.54 1.13
N ILE A 207 13.81 -3.97 0.31
CA ILE A 207 15.13 -3.35 0.21
C ILE A 207 15.02 -1.92 -0.31
N GLY A 208 14.23 -1.69 -1.36
CA GLY A 208 14.00 -0.35 -1.94
C GLY A 208 13.45 0.64 -0.94
N SER A 209 12.46 0.23 -0.15
CA SER A 209 11.88 1.07 0.90
C SER A 209 12.90 1.44 1.99
N ALA A 210 13.76 0.49 2.40
CA ALA A 210 14.82 0.72 3.38
C ALA A 210 15.90 1.69 2.85
N LEU A 211 16.18 1.65 1.53
CA LEU A 211 17.17 2.52 0.89
C LEU A 211 16.69 3.95 0.64
N ALA A 212 15.40 4.24 0.74
CA ALA A 212 14.84 5.56 0.46
C ALA A 212 15.47 6.65 1.34
N LYS A 213 15.57 6.43 2.65
CA LYS A 213 16.16 7.40 3.57
C LYS A 213 17.65 7.64 3.31
N PRO A 214 18.56 6.63 3.32
CA PRO A 214 19.98 6.86 3.11
C PRO A 214 20.29 7.53 1.77
N LEU A 215 19.54 7.25 0.71
CA LEU A 215 19.73 7.89 -0.59
C LEU A 215 19.28 9.36 -0.60
N THR A 216 18.19 9.70 0.09
CA THR A 216 17.73 11.09 0.21
C THR A 216 18.56 11.92 1.21
N ASP A 217 19.24 11.29 2.14
CA ASP A 217 20.25 11.96 3.00
C ASP A 217 21.50 12.34 2.18
N TRP A 218 21.87 11.53 1.17
CA TRP A 218 23.02 11.79 0.31
C TRP A 218 22.73 12.75 -0.86
N LYS A 219 21.54 12.67 -1.47
CA LYS A 219 21.12 13.48 -2.64
C LYS A 219 19.74 14.08 -2.41
N CYS A 220 19.49 15.21 -3.07
CA CYS A 220 18.17 15.85 -3.05
C CYS A 220 17.05 14.87 -3.45
N LYS A 221 15.99 14.81 -2.67
CA LYS A 221 14.83 13.89 -2.87
C LYS A 221 14.23 13.95 -4.27
N VAL A 222 14.13 15.15 -4.87
CA VAL A 222 13.61 15.33 -6.24
C VAL A 222 14.54 14.69 -7.26
N SER A 223 15.87 14.83 -7.08
CA SER A 223 16.87 14.22 -7.97
C SER A 223 16.82 12.70 -7.86
N VAL A 224 16.75 12.16 -6.63
CA VAL A 224 16.61 10.70 -6.41
C VAL A 224 15.34 10.18 -7.08
N PHE A 225 14.22 10.87 -6.88
CA PHE A 225 12.94 10.51 -7.49
C PHE A 225 13.02 10.45 -9.01
N TRP A 226 13.60 11.48 -9.65
CA TRP A 226 13.71 11.57 -11.11
C TRP A 226 14.59 10.47 -11.70
N TRP A 227 15.82 10.32 -11.18
CA TRP A 227 16.75 9.29 -11.67
C TRP A 227 16.25 7.88 -11.45
N THR A 228 15.62 7.62 -10.32
CA THR A 228 15.07 6.30 -10.02
C THR A 228 13.92 5.94 -10.95
N ASN A 229 13.01 6.88 -11.24
CA ASN A 229 11.92 6.65 -12.20
C ASN A 229 12.45 6.49 -13.64
N ALA A 230 13.45 7.26 -14.04
CA ALA A 230 14.08 7.12 -15.37
C ALA A 230 14.70 5.72 -15.53
N LEU A 231 15.47 5.27 -14.52
CA LEU A 231 16.07 3.94 -14.52
C LEU A 231 15.01 2.82 -14.50
N LEU A 232 13.96 3.00 -13.71
CA LEU A 232 12.82 2.08 -13.64
C LEU A 232 12.14 1.93 -15.00
N ALA A 233 11.94 3.03 -15.73
CA ALA A 233 11.37 3.03 -17.08
C ALA A 233 12.28 2.29 -18.07
N VAL A 234 13.58 2.60 -18.06
CA VAL A 234 14.57 1.94 -18.93
C VAL A 234 14.62 0.43 -18.67
N LEU A 235 14.67 0.00 -17.41
CA LEU A 235 14.70 -1.42 -17.07
C LEU A 235 13.39 -2.13 -17.41
N SER A 236 12.25 -1.46 -17.25
CA SER A 236 10.94 -2.03 -17.63
C SER A 236 10.86 -2.27 -19.15
N VAL A 237 11.42 -1.37 -19.96
CA VAL A 237 11.51 -1.56 -21.41
C VAL A 237 12.56 -2.60 -21.76
N ALA A 238 13.73 -2.58 -21.11
CA ALA A 238 14.80 -3.54 -21.36
C ALA A 238 14.37 -4.99 -21.06
N MET A 239 13.48 -5.19 -20.09
CA MET A 239 12.92 -6.51 -19.77
C MET A 239 12.18 -7.14 -20.95
N PHE A 240 11.61 -6.34 -21.86
CA PHE A 240 10.97 -6.84 -23.09
C PHE A 240 11.96 -7.52 -24.05
N PHE A 241 13.23 -7.12 -24.02
CA PHE A 241 14.27 -7.65 -24.91
C PHE A 241 15.05 -8.82 -24.31
N VAL A 242 14.72 -9.24 -23.07
CA VAL A 242 15.37 -10.39 -22.44
C VAL A 242 14.92 -11.67 -23.14
N PRO A 243 15.86 -12.55 -23.56
CA PRO A 243 15.54 -13.84 -24.17
C PRO A 243 14.67 -14.72 -23.25
N MET A 244 13.73 -15.47 -23.83
CA MET A 244 12.76 -16.29 -23.06
C MET A 244 13.43 -17.44 -22.27
N ASP A 245 14.61 -17.85 -22.66
CA ASP A 245 15.43 -18.88 -22.00
C ASP A 245 16.30 -18.34 -20.85
N ALA A 246 16.38 -17.02 -20.70
CA ALA A 246 17.20 -16.36 -19.69
C ALA A 246 16.44 -16.10 -18.37
N GLU A 247 15.89 -17.16 -17.75
CA GLU A 247 15.08 -17.07 -16.51
C GLU A 247 15.78 -16.27 -15.39
N ILE A 248 17.05 -16.57 -15.12
CA ILE A 248 17.84 -15.88 -14.07
C ILE A 248 17.91 -14.39 -14.33
N THR A 249 18.10 -13.98 -15.59
CA THR A 249 18.13 -12.57 -15.96
C THR A 249 16.78 -11.89 -15.69
N MET A 250 15.67 -12.56 -16.01
CA MET A 250 14.32 -12.06 -15.71
C MET A 250 14.09 -11.87 -14.21
N PHE A 251 14.56 -12.82 -13.38
CA PHE A 251 14.49 -12.69 -11.92
C PHE A 251 15.34 -11.52 -11.40
N VAL A 252 16.53 -11.30 -11.94
CA VAL A 252 17.36 -10.14 -11.59
C VAL A 252 16.68 -8.83 -11.98
N PHE A 253 16.09 -8.75 -13.16
CA PHE A 253 15.38 -7.56 -13.60
C PHE A 253 14.18 -7.24 -12.70
N ILE A 254 13.34 -8.22 -12.38
CA ILE A 254 12.17 -7.99 -11.54
C ILE A 254 12.56 -7.62 -10.10
N PHE A 255 13.66 -8.18 -9.58
CA PHE A 255 14.23 -7.79 -8.29
C PHE A 255 14.64 -6.33 -8.29
N VAL A 256 15.45 -5.89 -9.28
CA VAL A 256 15.91 -4.48 -9.37
C VAL A 256 14.74 -3.53 -9.62
N ILE A 257 13.78 -3.92 -10.45
CA ILE A 257 12.53 -3.16 -10.67
C ILE A 257 11.78 -3.01 -9.35
N GLY A 258 11.70 -4.05 -8.51
CA GLY A 258 11.10 -3.99 -7.18
C GLY A 258 11.82 -3.00 -6.28
N VAL A 259 13.15 -3.05 -6.22
CA VAL A 259 13.96 -2.10 -5.44
C VAL A 259 13.70 -0.66 -5.86
N LEU A 260 13.77 -0.37 -7.15
CA LEU A 260 13.58 0.99 -7.67
C LEU A 260 12.15 1.50 -7.46
N HIS A 261 11.15 0.64 -7.69
CA HIS A 261 9.75 0.99 -7.49
C HIS A 261 9.46 1.41 -6.05
N GLN A 262 9.88 0.61 -5.10
CA GLN A 262 9.57 0.89 -3.69
C GLN A 262 10.47 1.96 -3.06
N LEU A 263 11.62 2.25 -3.67
CA LEU A 263 12.44 3.39 -3.31
C LEU A 263 11.74 4.72 -3.61
N VAL A 264 11.04 4.80 -4.73
CA VAL A 264 10.28 6.00 -5.15
C VAL A 264 9.08 6.26 -4.25
N THR A 265 8.39 5.21 -3.79
CA THR A 265 7.10 5.33 -3.10
C THR A 265 7.14 6.19 -1.83
N PRO A 266 8.05 5.99 -0.84
CA PRO A 266 8.14 6.85 0.34
C PRO A 266 8.45 8.31 -0.01
N ILE A 267 9.35 8.52 -0.98
CA ILE A 267 9.75 9.86 -1.43
C ILE A 267 8.55 10.61 -2.02
N GLN A 268 7.75 9.93 -2.83
CA GLN A 268 6.55 10.50 -3.45
C GLN A 268 5.53 10.96 -2.40
N TRP A 269 5.28 10.15 -1.36
CA TRP A 269 4.38 10.51 -0.28
C TRP A 269 4.88 11.73 0.52
N VAL A 270 6.20 11.86 0.71
CA VAL A 270 6.78 13.04 1.35
C VAL A 270 6.66 14.26 0.44
N MET A 271 6.96 14.13 -0.86
CA MET A 271 6.77 15.24 -1.82
C MET A 271 5.32 15.72 -1.85
N MET A 272 4.34 14.81 -1.76
CA MET A 272 2.93 15.18 -1.70
C MET A 272 2.59 15.96 -0.42
N SER A 273 3.18 15.58 0.73
CA SER A 273 3.01 16.33 1.97
C SER A 273 3.66 17.72 1.91
N ASP A 274 4.83 17.84 1.27
CA ASP A 274 5.54 19.11 1.16
C ASP A 274 4.84 20.12 0.24
N THR A 275 4.02 19.66 -0.71
CA THR A 275 3.23 20.57 -1.58
C THR A 275 2.11 21.29 -0.83
N VAL A 276 1.74 20.81 0.36
CA VAL A 276 0.74 21.46 1.22
C VAL A 276 1.34 22.68 1.92
N ASP A 277 2.65 22.65 2.15
CA ASP A 277 3.39 23.73 2.84
C ASP A 277 3.83 24.84 1.86
N TYR A 278 3.58 24.68 0.55
CA TYR A 278 3.90 25.63 -0.53
C TYR A 278 2.70 26.52 -0.84
#